data_7d062d2a74d12cd9ba93888738dac95f
#
_entry.id   7d062d2a74d12cd9ba93888738dac95f
#
_cell.length_a   1.000
_cell.length_b   1.000
_cell.length_c   1.000
_cell.angle_alpha   90.00
_cell.angle_beta   90.00
_cell.angle_gamma   90.00
#
_symmetry.space_group_name_H-M   'P 1'
#
loop_
_entity.id
_entity.type
_entity.pdbx_description
1 polymer ?
#
loop_
_entity_poly.entity_id
_entity_poly.type
_entity_poly.pdbx_seq_one_letter_code
_entity_poly.pdbx_strand_id
1 'polypeptide(L)'
;MESFIIDKDRKAVEHVSGGKMTLIYDNAGNPSVMCVIPKFRMEDVDADLGTGVHPAFIVHGKEVPEIFISKYQNVIAGGKAYSLAHEDPKAYITFDSAKAACDAKGRGWHIMNRAEWAAIALWCKKNGFMPRGNTNYGKAYDATHEYGVMGGDSRTLTGSGPVTWNHDNTPYGISDLCGNVWEWNDRAKIIDGHIYIHGEDGVAMNNFDTANIENNVSGWVNTNAFYMGDGMKIGAAR
;
A
#
# COMPACT_ATOMS: atom_id res chain seq x y z
N MET A 1 -36.95 -19.42 5.00
CA MET A 1 -36.03 -19.91 3.97
C MET A 1 -34.98 -18.81 3.81
N GLU A 2 -33.80 -19.02 4.39
CA GLU A 2 -32.72 -18.07 4.22
C GLU A 2 -32.20 -18.17 2.79
N SER A 3 -32.34 -17.10 2.02
CA SER A 3 -31.78 -17.03 0.68
C SER A 3 -30.30 -16.67 0.78
N PHE A 4 -29.42 -17.61 0.58
CA PHE A 4 -27.98 -17.33 0.46
C PHE A 4 -27.70 -16.65 -0.88
N ILE A 5 -27.34 -15.37 -0.83
CA ILE A 5 -26.82 -14.66 -2.00
C ILE A 5 -25.38 -15.10 -2.19
N ILE A 6 -25.09 -15.80 -3.27
CA ILE A 6 -23.73 -16.21 -3.63
C ILE A 6 -23.13 -15.09 -4.47
N ASP A 7 -22.12 -14.43 -3.95
CA ASP A 7 -21.27 -13.51 -4.70
C ASP A 7 -20.35 -14.32 -5.63
N LYS A 8 -20.77 -14.45 -6.88
CA LYS A 8 -20.08 -15.26 -7.89
C LYS A 8 -18.74 -14.64 -8.29
N ASP A 9 -18.66 -13.32 -8.35
CA ASP A 9 -17.46 -12.60 -8.78
C ASP A 9 -16.38 -12.71 -7.72
N ARG A 10 -16.71 -12.49 -6.46
CA ARG A 10 -15.79 -12.70 -5.33
C ARG A 10 -15.29 -14.14 -5.30
N LYS A 11 -16.19 -15.12 -5.39
CA LYS A 11 -15.80 -16.53 -5.40
C LYS A 11 -14.88 -16.88 -6.55
N ALA A 12 -15.10 -16.32 -7.74
CA ALA A 12 -14.22 -16.55 -8.89
C ALA A 12 -12.81 -16.01 -8.64
N VAL A 13 -12.70 -14.78 -8.11
CA VAL A 13 -11.42 -14.16 -7.76
C VAL A 13 -10.68 -14.95 -6.67
N GLU A 14 -11.38 -15.33 -5.61
CA GLU A 14 -10.81 -16.13 -4.53
C GLU A 14 -10.35 -17.51 -5.00
N HIS A 15 -11.16 -18.16 -5.84
CA HIS A 15 -10.83 -19.50 -6.36
C HIS A 15 -9.58 -19.46 -7.26
N VAL A 16 -9.54 -18.53 -8.25
CA VAL A 16 -8.42 -18.47 -9.19
C VAL A 16 -7.11 -18.08 -8.52
N SER A 17 -7.18 -17.30 -7.44
CA SER A 17 -6.00 -16.85 -6.69
C SER A 17 -5.58 -17.76 -5.55
N GLY A 18 -6.35 -18.85 -5.28
CA GLY A 18 -6.14 -19.67 -4.11
C GLY A 18 -6.30 -18.90 -2.79
N GLY A 19 -7.21 -17.92 -2.75
CA GLY A 19 -7.46 -17.08 -1.59
C GLY A 19 -6.50 -15.89 -1.41
N LYS A 20 -5.54 -15.70 -2.31
CA LYS A 20 -4.61 -14.55 -2.24
C LYS A 20 -5.25 -13.22 -2.60
N MET A 21 -6.36 -13.22 -3.31
CA MET A 21 -7.14 -12.03 -3.67
C MET A 21 -8.61 -12.23 -3.30
N THR A 22 -9.29 -11.11 -3.09
CA THR A 22 -10.73 -11.05 -2.90
C THR A 22 -11.31 -9.79 -3.53
N LEU A 23 -12.63 -9.67 -3.60
CA LEU A 23 -13.32 -8.43 -3.91
C LEU A 23 -13.94 -7.85 -2.64
N ILE A 24 -13.69 -6.57 -2.40
CA ILE A 24 -14.36 -5.81 -1.35
C ILE A 24 -15.15 -4.69 -1.99
N TYR A 25 -16.40 -4.57 -1.59
CA TYR A 25 -17.36 -3.63 -2.16
C TYR A 25 -17.46 -2.37 -1.31
N ASP A 26 -17.64 -1.24 -1.96
CA ASP A 26 -17.95 0.02 -1.30
C ASP A 26 -19.42 0.05 -0.82
N ASN A 27 -19.80 1.15 -0.18
CA ASN A 27 -21.16 1.37 0.31
C ASN A 27 -22.25 1.49 -0.78
N ALA A 28 -21.84 1.53 -2.05
CA ALA A 28 -22.75 1.54 -3.22
C ALA A 28 -22.70 0.20 -4.01
N GLY A 29 -21.92 -0.77 -3.54
CA GLY A 29 -21.80 -2.08 -4.17
C GLY A 29 -20.77 -2.16 -5.31
N ASN A 30 -19.88 -1.17 -5.45
CA ASN A 30 -18.83 -1.21 -6.45
C ASN A 30 -17.59 -1.94 -5.92
N PRO A 31 -17.02 -2.89 -6.69
CA PRO A 31 -15.89 -3.70 -6.23
C PRO A 31 -14.54 -2.98 -6.30
N SER A 32 -13.63 -3.41 -5.45
CA SER A 32 -12.18 -3.22 -5.59
C SER A 32 -11.48 -4.55 -5.45
N VAL A 33 -10.47 -4.79 -6.26
CA VAL A 33 -9.62 -5.99 -6.16
C VAL A 33 -8.62 -5.79 -5.04
N MET A 34 -8.64 -6.68 -4.06
CA MET A 34 -7.79 -6.60 -2.88
C MET A 34 -6.91 -7.84 -2.77
N CYS A 35 -5.65 -7.66 -2.33
CA CYS A 35 -4.79 -8.74 -1.89
C CYS A 35 -5.04 -9.02 -0.41
N VAL A 36 -5.07 -10.29 -0.06
CA VAL A 36 -5.19 -10.78 1.33
C VAL A 36 -3.79 -10.98 1.89
N ILE A 37 -3.45 -10.26 2.95
CA ILE A 37 -2.16 -10.37 3.63
C ILE A 37 -2.40 -11.03 4.98
N PRO A 38 -1.99 -12.29 5.16
CA PRO A 38 -2.15 -13.03 6.40
C PRO A 38 -1.31 -12.43 7.53
N LYS A 39 -1.83 -12.50 8.74
CA LYS A 39 -1.12 -12.11 9.96
C LYS A 39 0.20 -12.86 10.12
N PHE A 40 1.23 -12.14 10.53
CA PHE A 40 2.52 -12.72 10.92
C PHE A 40 3.06 -12.04 12.20
N ARG A 41 4.02 -12.69 12.82
CA ARG A 41 4.75 -12.16 13.97
C ARG A 41 6.08 -11.57 13.50
N MET A 42 6.55 -10.54 14.18
CA MET A 42 7.79 -9.84 13.81
C MET A 42 9.01 -10.76 13.84
N GLU A 43 9.12 -11.60 14.86
CA GLU A 43 10.19 -12.60 14.99
C GLU A 43 10.22 -13.67 13.89
N ASP A 44 9.09 -13.89 13.21
CA ASP A 44 9.04 -14.80 12.04
C ASP A 44 9.71 -14.21 10.80
N VAL A 45 9.92 -12.90 10.78
CA VAL A 45 10.60 -12.20 9.68
C VAL A 45 12.08 -12.02 10.01
N ASP A 46 12.38 -11.47 11.19
CA ASP A 46 13.73 -11.18 11.65
C ASP A 46 13.70 -11.01 13.18
N ALA A 47 14.57 -11.72 13.89
CA ALA A 47 14.63 -11.68 15.35
C ALA A 47 14.95 -10.29 15.91
N ASP A 48 15.65 -9.46 15.13
CA ASP A 48 16.03 -8.10 15.55
C ASP A 48 14.85 -7.10 15.52
N LEU A 49 13.71 -7.48 14.91
CA LEU A 49 12.50 -6.65 14.90
C LEU A 49 11.73 -6.67 16.22
N GLY A 50 12.15 -7.50 17.19
CA GLY A 50 11.41 -7.75 18.42
C GLY A 50 10.39 -8.88 18.27
N THR A 51 9.50 -9.02 19.25
CA THR A 51 8.52 -10.12 19.31
C THR A 51 7.10 -9.61 19.34
N GLY A 52 6.19 -10.41 18.81
CA GLY A 52 4.76 -10.12 18.83
C GLY A 52 4.15 -10.01 17.44
N VAL A 53 2.85 -9.82 17.39
CA VAL A 53 2.11 -9.61 16.15
C VAL A 53 2.52 -8.27 15.56
N HIS A 54 2.76 -8.24 14.23
CA HIS A 54 3.09 -6.99 13.56
C HIS A 54 1.94 -5.97 13.71
N PRO A 55 2.22 -4.68 14.00
CA PRO A 55 1.20 -3.66 14.30
C PRO A 55 0.09 -3.49 13.25
N ALA A 56 0.37 -3.80 11.98
CA ALA A 56 -0.63 -3.76 10.92
C ALA A 56 -1.84 -4.70 11.18
N PHE A 57 -1.66 -5.73 11.97
CA PHE A 57 -2.70 -6.72 12.29
C PHE A 57 -3.37 -6.47 13.64
N ILE A 58 -3.19 -5.28 14.19
CA ILE A 58 -3.87 -4.84 15.41
C ILE A 58 -4.78 -3.67 15.03
N VAL A 59 -6.08 -3.94 14.97
CA VAL A 59 -7.10 -2.96 14.57
C VAL A 59 -8.01 -2.67 15.76
N HIS A 60 -8.09 -1.41 16.18
CA HIS A 60 -8.83 -0.99 17.38
C HIS A 60 -8.45 -1.81 18.62
N GLY A 61 -7.15 -2.07 18.80
CA GLY A 61 -6.62 -2.84 19.94
C GLY A 61 -6.94 -4.34 19.89
N LYS A 62 -7.39 -4.86 18.75
CA LYS A 62 -7.71 -6.29 18.56
C LYS A 62 -6.89 -6.86 17.41
N GLU A 63 -6.36 -8.05 17.62
CA GLU A 63 -5.73 -8.81 16.56
C GLU A 63 -6.74 -9.22 15.50
N VAL A 64 -6.37 -9.00 14.22
CA VAL A 64 -7.11 -9.51 13.07
C VAL A 64 -6.29 -10.59 12.36
N PRO A 65 -6.94 -11.58 11.74
CA PRO A 65 -6.24 -12.69 11.09
C PRO A 65 -5.54 -12.28 9.79
N GLU A 66 -5.98 -11.19 9.17
CA GLU A 66 -5.51 -10.71 7.88
C GLU A 66 -5.86 -9.25 7.69
N ILE A 67 -5.17 -8.59 6.76
CA ILE A 67 -5.51 -7.26 6.26
C ILE A 67 -5.69 -7.32 4.75
N PHE A 68 -6.40 -6.34 4.20
CA PHE A 68 -6.72 -6.26 2.78
C PHE A 68 -6.07 -5.02 2.19
N ILE A 69 -5.20 -5.23 1.21
CA ILE A 69 -4.48 -4.14 0.53
C ILE A 69 -4.94 -4.08 -0.92
N SER A 70 -5.16 -2.90 -1.45
CA SER A 70 -5.45 -2.70 -2.87
C SER A 70 -4.43 -3.45 -3.74
N LYS A 71 -4.91 -4.31 -4.64
CA LYS A 71 -4.01 -5.01 -5.57
C LYS A 71 -3.32 -4.04 -6.52
N TYR A 72 -4.00 -2.98 -6.89
CA TYR A 72 -3.57 -2.00 -7.87
C TYR A 72 -3.53 -0.60 -7.26
N GLN A 73 -2.63 0.24 -7.75
CA GLN A 73 -2.67 1.68 -7.47
C GLN A 73 -4.03 2.24 -7.88
N ASN A 74 -4.63 3.07 -7.04
CA ASN A 74 -6.04 3.40 -7.21
C ASN A 74 -6.29 4.44 -8.31
N VAL A 75 -7.43 4.28 -8.97
CA VAL A 75 -8.07 5.32 -9.77
C VAL A 75 -9.19 5.99 -8.98
N ILE A 76 -9.62 7.18 -9.38
CA ILE A 76 -10.75 7.86 -8.76
C ILE A 76 -11.89 7.97 -9.78
N ALA A 77 -13.03 7.39 -9.43
CA ALA A 77 -14.26 7.48 -10.19
C ALA A 77 -15.41 7.88 -9.24
N GLY A 78 -16.23 8.84 -9.65
CA GLY A 78 -17.34 9.33 -8.82
C GLY A 78 -16.91 9.83 -7.42
N GLY A 79 -15.69 10.33 -7.27
CA GLY A 79 -15.14 10.80 -5.99
C GLY A 79 -14.66 9.69 -5.04
N LYS A 80 -14.59 8.44 -5.49
CA LYS A 80 -14.17 7.28 -4.72
C LYS A 80 -12.94 6.61 -5.33
N ALA A 81 -12.06 6.06 -4.50
CA ALA A 81 -10.84 5.37 -4.93
C ALA A 81 -11.11 3.88 -5.17
N TYR A 82 -10.69 3.35 -6.33
CA TYR A 82 -10.91 1.95 -6.71
C TYR A 82 -9.61 1.28 -7.16
N SER A 83 -9.38 0.07 -6.68
CA SER A 83 -8.32 -0.83 -7.11
C SER A 83 -8.78 -1.64 -8.32
N LEU A 84 -8.41 -1.17 -9.51
CA LEU A 84 -8.81 -1.76 -10.80
C LEU A 84 -7.59 -2.00 -11.69
N ALA A 85 -7.63 -3.08 -12.48
CA ALA A 85 -6.57 -3.44 -13.42
C ALA A 85 -6.63 -2.61 -14.70
N HIS A 86 -5.47 -2.36 -15.29
CA HIS A 86 -5.32 -1.70 -16.59
C HIS A 86 -5.91 -0.29 -16.69
N GLU A 87 -5.94 0.41 -15.56
CA GLU A 87 -6.35 1.81 -15.48
C GLU A 87 -5.13 2.74 -15.32
N ASP A 88 -5.25 3.99 -15.73
CA ASP A 88 -4.22 5.00 -15.45
C ASP A 88 -4.33 5.43 -13.98
N PRO A 89 -3.33 5.16 -13.12
CA PRO A 89 -3.44 5.42 -11.69
C PRO A 89 -3.57 6.92 -11.43
N LYS A 90 -4.36 7.28 -10.41
CA LYS A 90 -4.56 8.68 -10.05
C LYS A 90 -3.27 9.32 -9.58
N ALA A 91 -2.79 10.29 -10.33
CA ALA A 91 -1.67 11.16 -9.98
C ALA A 91 -2.15 12.61 -9.70
N TYR A 92 -1.21 13.47 -9.25
CA TYR A 92 -1.47 14.90 -8.97
C TYR A 92 -2.66 15.11 -8.03
N ILE A 93 -2.65 14.42 -6.90
CA ILE A 93 -3.67 14.49 -5.88
C ILE A 93 -3.05 14.88 -4.53
N THR A 94 -3.71 15.72 -3.76
CA THR A 94 -3.29 16.04 -2.39
C THR A 94 -3.64 14.90 -1.44
N PHE A 95 -2.94 14.81 -0.30
CA PHE A 95 -3.25 13.84 0.75
C PHE A 95 -4.72 13.89 1.17
N ASP A 96 -5.24 15.09 1.45
CA ASP A 96 -6.63 15.26 1.91
C ASP A 96 -7.64 14.78 0.87
N SER A 97 -7.39 15.06 -0.41
CA SER A 97 -8.26 14.59 -1.49
C SER A 97 -8.19 13.07 -1.69
N ALA A 98 -6.99 12.48 -1.55
CA ALA A 98 -6.82 11.04 -1.63
C ALA A 98 -7.51 10.35 -0.45
N LYS A 99 -7.35 10.89 0.77
CA LYS A 99 -8.01 10.40 1.96
C LYS A 99 -9.53 10.46 1.83
N ALA A 100 -10.06 11.60 1.39
CA ALA A 100 -11.49 11.78 1.17
C ALA A 100 -12.06 10.77 0.16
N ALA A 101 -11.30 10.44 -0.90
CA ALA A 101 -11.74 9.46 -1.89
C ALA A 101 -11.75 8.02 -1.34
N CYS A 102 -10.87 7.68 -0.40
CA CYS A 102 -10.92 6.40 0.31
C CYS A 102 -12.09 6.38 1.31
N ASP A 103 -12.22 7.39 2.15
CA ASP A 103 -13.27 7.48 3.17
C ASP A 103 -14.69 7.46 2.54
N ALA A 104 -14.86 8.05 1.36
CA ALA A 104 -16.13 8.06 0.63
C ALA A 104 -16.67 6.67 0.24
N LYS A 105 -15.83 5.64 0.26
CA LYS A 105 -16.24 4.26 0.00
C LYS A 105 -17.01 3.64 1.16
N GLY A 106 -16.88 4.21 2.36
CA GLY A 106 -17.57 3.76 3.57
C GLY A 106 -16.63 3.23 4.64
N ARG A 107 -17.22 2.69 5.70
CA ARG A 107 -16.48 2.27 6.89
C ARG A 107 -15.43 1.20 6.55
N GLY A 108 -14.23 1.39 7.09
CA GLY A 108 -13.09 0.47 6.94
C GLY A 108 -12.18 0.78 5.75
N TRP A 109 -12.63 1.59 4.81
CA TRP A 109 -11.79 2.07 3.73
C TRP A 109 -10.92 3.25 4.19
N HIS A 110 -9.63 3.19 3.90
CA HIS A 110 -8.67 4.24 4.29
C HIS A 110 -7.46 4.23 3.35
N ILE A 111 -6.65 5.28 3.39
CA ILE A 111 -5.32 5.27 2.77
C ILE A 111 -4.44 4.27 3.52
N MET A 112 -3.66 3.48 2.80
CA MET A 112 -2.68 2.57 3.40
C MET A 112 -1.81 3.32 4.41
N ASN A 113 -1.74 2.81 5.63
CA ASN A 113 -0.94 3.42 6.67
C ASN A 113 0.49 2.84 6.70
N ARG A 114 1.34 3.47 7.48
CA ARG A 114 2.76 3.10 7.60
C ARG A 114 2.98 1.67 8.07
N ALA A 115 2.16 1.17 9.00
CA ALA A 115 2.28 -0.19 9.50
C ALA A 115 1.91 -1.21 8.43
N GLU A 116 0.85 -0.97 7.68
CA GLU A 116 0.44 -1.84 6.56
C GLU A 116 1.50 -1.88 5.46
N TRP A 117 2.06 -0.72 5.09
CA TRP A 117 3.14 -0.67 4.12
C TRP A 117 4.38 -1.43 4.60
N ALA A 118 4.75 -1.24 5.89
CA ALA A 118 5.88 -1.94 6.50
C ALA A 118 5.64 -3.46 6.54
N ALA A 119 4.41 -3.90 6.80
CA ALA A 119 4.08 -5.33 6.77
C ALA A 119 4.37 -5.97 5.41
N ILE A 120 4.03 -5.26 4.31
CA ILE A 120 4.30 -5.75 2.95
C ILE A 120 5.80 -5.79 2.67
N ALA A 121 6.53 -4.73 3.02
CA ALA A 121 7.98 -4.67 2.86
C ALA A 121 8.70 -5.78 3.63
N LEU A 122 8.28 -6.04 4.87
CA LEU A 122 8.81 -7.12 5.70
C LEU A 122 8.44 -8.50 5.14
N TRP A 123 7.23 -8.65 4.61
CA TRP A 123 6.83 -9.87 3.91
C TRP A 123 7.75 -10.17 2.72
N CYS A 124 8.04 -9.15 1.89
CA CYS A 124 9.00 -9.27 0.78
C CYS A 124 10.38 -9.68 1.28
N LYS A 125 10.89 -9.02 2.35
CA LYS A 125 12.18 -9.35 2.97
C LYS A 125 12.21 -10.80 3.42
N LYS A 126 11.20 -11.27 4.15
CA LYS A 126 11.10 -12.66 4.63
C LYS A 126 11.16 -13.68 3.51
N ASN A 127 10.54 -13.40 2.39
CA ASN A 127 10.47 -14.29 1.23
C ASN A 127 11.64 -14.11 0.25
N GLY A 128 12.59 -13.21 0.57
CA GLY A 128 13.78 -12.97 -0.24
C GLY A 128 13.48 -12.39 -1.62
N PHE A 129 12.37 -11.71 -1.77
CA PHE A 129 11.94 -11.11 -3.03
C PHE A 129 11.68 -9.61 -2.88
N MET A 130 12.33 -8.81 -3.73
CA MET A 130 12.11 -7.38 -3.84
C MET A 130 11.46 -7.10 -5.20
N PRO A 131 10.21 -6.61 -5.23
CA PRO A 131 9.52 -6.36 -6.49
C PRO A 131 10.20 -5.22 -7.24
N ARG A 132 10.25 -5.35 -8.57
CA ARG A 132 10.56 -4.25 -9.47
C ARG A 132 9.30 -3.44 -9.80
N GLY A 133 9.44 -2.45 -10.66
CA GLY A 133 8.31 -1.64 -11.12
C GLY A 133 8.73 -0.59 -12.12
N ASN A 134 7.81 0.28 -12.49
CA ASN A 134 8.08 1.40 -13.39
C ASN A 134 8.94 2.47 -12.70
N THR A 135 10.24 2.32 -12.77
CA THR A 135 11.24 3.27 -12.21
C THR A 135 11.99 4.04 -13.29
N ASN A 136 11.70 3.76 -14.57
CA ASN A 136 12.33 4.40 -15.73
C ASN A 136 11.38 4.45 -16.93
N TYR A 137 10.46 5.41 -16.96
CA TYR A 137 9.60 5.71 -18.10
C TYR A 137 8.93 4.46 -18.71
N GLY A 138 8.16 3.75 -17.91
CA GLY A 138 7.44 2.56 -18.29
C GLY A 138 8.20 1.25 -18.15
N LYS A 139 9.44 1.29 -17.65
CA LYS A 139 10.35 0.14 -17.51
C LYS A 139 10.93 0.07 -16.10
N ALA A 140 11.44 -1.10 -15.75
CA ALA A 140 12.31 -1.23 -14.58
C ALA A 140 13.71 -0.68 -14.92
N TYR A 141 14.29 0.10 -14.01
CA TYR A 141 15.62 0.71 -14.21
C TYR A 141 16.73 -0.33 -14.37
N ASP A 142 16.70 -1.35 -13.54
CA ASP A 142 17.71 -2.43 -13.47
C ASP A 142 17.39 -3.64 -14.37
N ALA A 143 16.23 -3.63 -15.03
CA ALA A 143 15.74 -4.69 -15.91
C ALA A 143 14.91 -4.10 -17.05
N THR A 144 15.55 -3.39 -17.98
CA THR A 144 14.89 -2.61 -19.04
C THR A 144 14.07 -3.44 -20.05
N HIS A 145 14.19 -4.77 -20.01
CA HIS A 145 13.33 -5.70 -20.75
C HIS A 145 11.98 -5.92 -20.06
N GLU A 146 11.87 -5.55 -18.80
CA GLU A 146 10.61 -5.53 -18.05
C GLU A 146 9.93 -4.18 -18.24
N TYR A 147 8.72 -4.18 -18.78
CA TYR A 147 7.97 -2.97 -19.08
C TYR A 147 6.46 -3.21 -18.91
N GLY A 148 5.74 -2.13 -18.64
CA GLY A 148 4.29 -2.11 -18.60
C GLY A 148 3.67 -1.38 -19.79
N VAL A 149 2.37 -1.43 -19.92
CA VAL A 149 1.62 -0.66 -20.92
C VAL A 149 1.56 0.79 -20.48
N MET A 150 1.99 1.70 -21.36
CA MET A 150 2.04 3.14 -21.06
C MET A 150 0.65 3.72 -20.86
N GLY A 151 0.50 4.49 -19.78
CA GLY A 151 -0.59 5.40 -19.52
C GLY A 151 -0.19 6.87 -19.75
N GLY A 152 -0.64 7.78 -18.90
CA GLY A 152 -0.26 9.20 -18.96
C GLY A 152 1.09 9.50 -18.29
N ASP A 153 1.79 10.52 -18.75
CA ASP A 153 2.99 11.11 -18.12
C ASP A 153 4.03 10.10 -17.61
N SER A 154 4.44 9.17 -18.45
CA SER A 154 5.42 8.12 -18.13
C SER A 154 4.95 7.08 -17.08
N ARG A 155 3.69 7.10 -16.70
CA ARG A 155 3.08 6.04 -15.90
C ARG A 155 2.74 4.84 -16.77
N THR A 156 2.66 3.67 -16.13
CA THR A 156 2.06 2.48 -16.73
C THR A 156 0.66 2.27 -16.18
N LEU A 157 -0.19 1.65 -16.99
CA LEU A 157 -1.49 1.18 -16.54
C LEU A 157 -1.30 0.16 -15.41
N THR A 158 -2.15 0.23 -14.41
CA THR A 158 -2.07 -0.58 -13.19
C THR A 158 -2.02 -2.08 -13.49
N GLY A 159 -1.05 -2.77 -12.92
CA GLY A 159 -0.87 -4.21 -13.08
C GLY A 159 -0.53 -4.67 -14.51
N SER A 160 -0.13 -3.76 -15.40
CA SER A 160 0.27 -4.11 -16.76
C SER A 160 1.73 -4.59 -16.87
N GLY A 161 2.51 -4.45 -15.83
CA GLY A 161 3.89 -4.95 -15.76
C GLY A 161 3.95 -6.47 -15.56
N PRO A 162 5.16 -7.06 -15.69
CA PRO A 162 5.36 -8.49 -15.46
C PRO A 162 5.16 -8.87 -13.99
N VAL A 163 5.07 -10.16 -13.70
CA VAL A 163 4.87 -10.68 -12.34
C VAL A 163 5.99 -10.29 -11.36
N THR A 164 7.18 -10.01 -11.87
CA THR A 164 8.31 -9.47 -11.09
C THR A 164 8.04 -8.09 -10.47
N TRP A 165 6.98 -7.40 -10.91
CA TRP A 165 6.51 -6.15 -10.34
C TRP A 165 5.47 -6.34 -9.24
N ASN A 166 5.06 -7.59 -8.97
CA ASN A 166 4.15 -7.93 -7.90
C ASN A 166 4.93 -8.35 -6.64
N HIS A 167 4.44 -7.98 -5.46
CA HIS A 167 5.15 -8.16 -4.19
C HIS A 167 5.54 -9.61 -3.89
N ASP A 168 4.81 -10.59 -4.40
CA ASP A 168 5.02 -12.01 -4.16
C ASP A 168 5.50 -12.78 -5.40
N ASN A 169 5.90 -12.08 -6.46
CA ASN A 169 6.31 -12.65 -7.76
C ASN A 169 5.26 -13.61 -8.36
N THR A 170 3.98 -13.36 -8.10
CA THR A 170 2.86 -14.11 -8.69
C THR A 170 1.85 -13.16 -9.33
N PRO A 171 0.97 -13.64 -10.23
CA PRO A 171 -0.10 -12.80 -10.80
C PRO A 171 -1.09 -12.27 -9.77
N TYR A 172 -1.08 -12.80 -8.56
CA TYR A 172 -2.05 -12.52 -7.50
C TYR A 172 -1.56 -11.54 -6.45
N GLY A 173 -0.28 -11.17 -6.49
CA GLY A 173 0.32 -10.21 -5.58
C GLY A 173 -0.08 -8.77 -5.82
N ILE A 174 0.25 -7.88 -4.89
CA ILE A 174 0.09 -6.44 -5.02
C ILE A 174 1.02 -5.96 -6.12
N SER A 175 0.48 -5.27 -7.10
CA SER A 175 1.21 -4.74 -8.26
C SER A 175 1.73 -3.33 -7.99
N ASP A 176 2.81 -2.97 -8.70
CA ASP A 176 3.31 -1.59 -8.81
C ASP A 176 3.73 -0.95 -7.47
N LEU A 177 4.15 -1.76 -6.47
CA LEU A 177 4.68 -1.24 -5.20
C LEU A 177 5.96 -0.43 -5.37
N CYS A 178 6.69 -0.65 -6.45
CA CYS A 178 7.93 0.05 -6.77
C CYS A 178 7.71 0.99 -7.95
N GLY A 179 7.79 2.30 -7.70
CA GLY A 179 7.67 3.32 -8.75
C GLY A 179 6.24 3.59 -9.23
N ASN A 180 6.09 3.86 -10.49
CA ASN A 180 4.88 4.26 -11.20
C ASN A 180 4.30 5.61 -10.73
N VAL A 181 3.64 5.67 -9.58
CA VAL A 181 3.21 6.90 -8.92
C VAL A 181 3.66 6.95 -7.47
N TRP A 182 3.83 8.13 -6.94
CA TRP A 182 4.07 8.33 -5.51
C TRP A 182 2.78 8.10 -4.74
N GLU A 183 2.88 7.35 -3.64
CA GLU A 183 1.74 6.99 -2.82
C GLU A 183 1.77 7.71 -1.48
N TRP A 184 0.64 8.31 -1.11
CA TRP A 184 0.46 8.87 0.22
C TRP A 184 0.31 7.74 1.24
N ASN A 185 0.94 7.92 2.40
CA ASN A 185 0.77 7.02 3.55
C ASN A 185 0.12 7.77 4.69
N ASP A 186 -0.92 7.20 5.28
CA ASP A 186 -1.51 7.71 6.50
C ASP A 186 -0.65 7.35 7.75
N ARG A 187 -0.93 8.01 8.85
CA ARG A 187 -0.25 7.82 10.15
C ARG A 187 1.26 8.10 10.13
N ALA A 188 1.72 8.90 9.18
CA ALA A 188 3.06 9.44 9.21
C ALA A 188 3.05 10.91 8.80
N LYS A 189 3.51 11.79 9.66
CA LYS A 189 3.53 13.24 9.43
C LYS A 189 4.83 13.83 9.95
N ILE A 190 5.34 14.84 9.27
CA ILE A 190 6.43 15.66 9.77
C ILE A 190 5.81 16.98 10.26
N ILE A 191 6.13 17.38 11.47
CA ILE A 191 5.71 18.65 12.06
C ILE A 191 6.97 19.30 12.65
N ASP A 192 7.33 20.48 12.15
CA ASP A 192 8.51 21.23 12.58
C ASP A 192 9.78 20.39 12.63
N GLY A 193 10.00 19.56 11.61
CA GLY A 193 11.14 18.67 11.49
C GLY A 193 11.06 17.37 12.30
N HIS A 194 10.04 17.19 13.14
CA HIS A 194 9.83 15.96 13.91
C HIS A 194 8.92 15.00 13.18
N ILE A 195 9.26 13.70 13.18
CA ILE A 195 8.42 12.66 12.60
C ILE A 195 7.43 12.16 13.66
N TYR A 196 6.16 12.22 13.32
CA TYR A 196 5.08 11.67 14.10
C TYR A 196 4.53 10.44 13.39
N ILE A 197 4.54 9.31 14.05
CA ILE A 197 3.92 8.07 13.59
C ILE A 197 2.78 7.76 14.54
N HIS A 198 1.57 7.65 14.00
CA HIS A 198 0.44 7.19 14.78
C HIS A 198 0.69 5.76 15.26
N GLY A 199 0.55 5.56 16.57
CA GLY A 199 0.22 4.26 17.11
C GLY A 199 -1.13 3.79 16.58
N GLU A 200 -1.65 2.73 17.14
CA GLU A 200 -2.97 2.22 16.77
C GLU A 200 -4.06 3.28 16.93
N ASP A 201 -5.10 3.13 16.15
CA ASP A 201 -6.32 3.95 16.06
C ASP A 201 -6.61 4.84 17.26
N GLY A 202 -6.31 6.12 17.14
CA GLY A 202 -6.62 7.14 18.15
C GLY A 202 -5.68 7.18 19.35
N VAL A 203 -4.67 6.33 19.44
CA VAL A 203 -3.62 6.42 20.44
C VAL A 203 -2.56 7.42 19.99
N ALA A 204 -1.93 8.09 20.95
CA ALA A 204 -0.95 9.16 20.73
C ALA A 204 0.09 8.79 19.68
N MET A 205 0.41 9.73 18.81
CA MET A 205 1.54 9.62 17.87
C MET A 205 2.84 9.40 18.66
N ASN A 206 3.61 8.38 18.28
CA ASN A 206 4.97 8.26 18.76
C ASN A 206 5.83 9.33 18.06
N ASN A 207 6.54 10.10 18.86
CA ASN A 207 7.46 11.12 18.37
C ASN A 207 8.85 10.48 18.21
N PHE A 208 9.37 10.49 16.99
CA PHE A 208 10.78 10.22 16.74
C PHE A 208 11.50 11.54 16.57
N ASP A 209 12.37 11.86 17.50
CA ASP A 209 13.25 13.02 17.38
C ASP A 209 14.24 12.78 16.22
N THR A 210 14.05 13.54 15.18
CA THR A 210 14.95 13.56 14.02
C THR A 210 15.82 14.81 14.09
N ALA A 211 16.51 15.01 15.20
CA ALA A 211 17.31 16.19 15.54
C ALA A 211 18.31 16.67 14.46
N ASN A 212 18.45 15.94 13.37
CA ASN A 212 19.33 16.21 12.25
C ASN A 212 18.59 16.51 10.92
N ILE A 213 17.32 16.82 10.93
CA ILE A 213 16.65 17.32 9.73
C ILE A 213 16.98 18.81 9.60
N GLU A 214 17.86 19.14 8.66
CA GLU A 214 18.34 20.50 8.41
C GLU A 214 17.27 21.50 7.97
N ASN A 215 16.05 21.04 7.68
CA ASN A 215 14.95 21.89 7.26
C ASN A 215 13.70 21.54 8.08
N ASN A 216 13.10 22.52 8.72
CA ASN A 216 11.80 22.44 9.37
C ASN A 216 10.70 22.23 8.30
N VAL A 217 10.50 20.97 7.91
CA VAL A 217 9.50 20.61 6.94
C VAL A 217 8.28 20.06 7.68
N SER A 218 7.12 20.60 7.38
CA SER A 218 5.85 20.09 7.89
C SER A 218 5.03 19.50 6.75
N GLY A 219 4.39 18.38 6.98
CA GLY A 219 3.49 17.76 5.98
C GLY A 219 3.33 16.26 6.14
N TRP A 220 2.45 15.71 5.32
CA TRP A 220 2.29 14.27 5.21
C TRP A 220 3.45 13.65 4.46
N VAL A 221 3.78 12.42 4.81
CA VAL A 221 4.91 11.68 4.24
C VAL A 221 4.39 10.76 3.14
N ASN A 222 5.03 10.78 2.00
CA ASN A 222 4.81 9.81 0.93
C ASN A 222 5.92 8.74 0.91
N THR A 223 5.79 7.74 0.05
CA THR A 223 6.74 6.63 -0.06
C THR A 223 8.16 7.07 -0.43
N ASN A 224 8.30 8.24 -1.08
CA ASN A 224 9.61 8.76 -1.49
C ASN A 224 10.24 9.71 -0.46
N ALA A 225 9.58 9.99 0.65
CA ALA A 225 10.14 10.81 1.72
C ALA A 225 11.27 10.10 2.49
N PHE A 226 11.37 8.79 2.34
CA PHE A 226 12.37 7.96 3.01
C PHE A 226 13.17 7.17 2.00
N TYR A 227 14.48 7.22 2.10
CA TYR A 227 15.38 6.36 1.36
C TYR A 227 16.51 5.86 2.26
N MET A 228 16.99 4.66 1.97
CA MET A 228 18.12 4.07 2.66
C MET A 228 19.39 4.53 1.96
N GLY A 229 20.18 5.37 2.61
CA GLY A 229 21.53 5.69 2.22
C GLY A 229 22.52 5.14 3.27
N ASP A 230 23.65 5.80 3.49
CA ASP A 230 24.60 5.47 4.56
C ASP A 230 24.03 5.83 5.95
N GLY A 231 22.91 5.23 6.27
CA GLY A 231 22.03 5.56 7.37
C GLY A 231 20.67 6.01 6.83
N MET A 232 19.63 5.81 7.60
CA MET A 232 18.28 6.24 7.24
C MET A 232 18.28 7.78 7.16
N LYS A 233 18.19 8.32 5.94
CA LYS A 233 17.98 9.75 5.72
C LYS A 233 16.54 9.99 5.37
N ILE A 234 15.93 10.95 6.04
CA ILE A 234 14.59 11.41 5.68
C ILE A 234 14.77 12.47 4.61
N GLY A 235 14.31 12.13 3.41
CA GLY A 235 14.22 13.11 2.34
C GLY A 235 13.16 14.15 2.67
N ALA A 236 13.43 15.42 2.37
CA ALA A 236 12.40 16.42 2.41
C ALA A 236 11.25 15.99 1.48
N ALA A 237 10.01 16.04 1.97
CA ALA A 237 8.84 15.88 1.13
C ALA A 237 8.87 16.99 0.06
N ARG A 238 8.98 16.64 -1.21
CA ARG A 238 8.92 17.58 -2.33
C ARG A 238 7.50 17.67 -2.85
#